data_6da9f10adfe1991a77ff2c8c7be6ff1d
#
_entry.id   6da9f10adfe1991a77ff2c8c7be6ff1d
#
_cell.length_a   1.000
_cell.length_b   1.000
_cell.length_c   1.000
_cell.angle_alpha   90.00
_cell.angle_beta   90.00
_cell.angle_gamma   90.00
#
_symmetry.space_group_name_H-M   'P 1'
#
loop_
_entity.id
_entity.type
_entity.pdbx_description
1 polymer ?
#
loop_
_entity_poly.entity_id
_entity_poly.type
_entity_poly.pdbx_seq_one_letter_code
_entity_poly.pdbx_strand_id
1 'polypeptide(L)'
;TPLYSSAASDVYKRQVMKRLLDLHDEYSLSISATTRKPREGEADGREYFFKTVEEFEKMIAEDALIEHAQYVGNYYGTPKAYVEEQLDKGNNVILEIEIQGAMNIKRMFPDAVLMFITPPSAAELEKRLRGRGTEDEATIKARLSRAAEEAEGVEDYDYIVINDEVDLCVGRIHDIVLSEKMKAKYNLGLINNIKEELKLSLIHI
;
A
#
# COMPACT_ATOMS: atom_id res chain seq x y z
N THR A 1 6.77 -5.36 6.72
CA THR A 1 6.44 -3.92 6.82
C THR A 1 5.27 -3.67 5.90
N PRO A 2 4.11 -3.22 6.38
CA PRO A 2 3.03 -2.80 5.52
C PRO A 2 3.41 -1.51 4.78
N LEU A 3 3.17 -1.49 3.48
CA LEU A 3 3.44 -0.35 2.59
C LEU A 3 2.11 0.23 2.12
N TYR A 4 1.99 1.54 2.11
CA TYR A 4 0.75 2.21 1.72
C TYR A 4 1.00 3.17 0.58
N SER A 5 0.11 3.16 -0.40
CA SER A 5 0.22 4.00 -1.58
C SER A 5 -1.12 4.64 -1.90
N SER A 6 -1.15 5.96 -1.99
CA SER A 6 -2.24 6.74 -2.57
C SER A 6 -1.76 7.43 -3.84
N ALA A 7 -2.57 7.44 -4.88
CA ALA A 7 -2.33 8.26 -6.07
C ALA A 7 -3.60 8.39 -6.90
N ALA A 8 -3.79 9.54 -7.50
CA ALA A 8 -4.93 9.89 -8.34
C ALA A 8 -5.08 9.08 -9.64
N SER A 9 -4.17 8.18 -9.96
CA SER A 9 -4.17 7.41 -11.20
C SER A 9 -3.97 5.91 -10.96
N ASP A 10 -5.05 5.18 -10.72
CA ASP A 10 -5.09 3.74 -10.46
C ASP A 10 -4.30 2.86 -11.44
N VAL A 11 -4.27 3.19 -12.75
CA VAL A 11 -3.65 2.30 -13.73
C VAL A 11 -2.13 2.33 -13.69
N TYR A 12 -1.54 3.52 -13.56
CA TYR A 12 -0.09 3.63 -13.49
C TYR A 12 0.46 3.09 -12.17
N LYS A 13 -0.30 3.24 -11.09
CA LYS A 13 0.00 2.62 -9.81
C LYS A 13 -0.04 1.09 -9.92
N ARG A 14 -1.08 0.53 -10.55
CA ARG A 14 -1.17 -0.92 -10.80
C ARG A 14 -0.01 -1.47 -11.63
N GLN A 15 0.49 -0.71 -12.61
CA GLN A 15 1.67 -1.13 -13.38
C GLN A 15 2.91 -1.22 -12.49
N VAL A 16 3.13 -0.23 -11.63
CA VAL A 16 4.24 -0.23 -10.66
C VAL A 16 4.10 -1.39 -9.67
N MET A 17 2.90 -1.59 -9.10
CA MET A 17 2.66 -2.69 -8.15
C MET A 17 2.85 -4.05 -8.82
N LYS A 18 2.27 -4.25 -10.01
CA LYS A 18 2.46 -5.49 -10.76
C LYS A 18 3.95 -5.74 -11.04
N ARG A 19 4.68 -4.73 -11.49
CA ARG A 19 6.11 -4.86 -11.79
C ARG A 19 6.94 -5.14 -10.55
N LEU A 20 6.60 -4.55 -9.40
CA LEU A 20 7.24 -4.83 -8.12
C LEU A 20 7.05 -6.30 -7.71
N LEU A 21 5.83 -6.82 -7.83
CA LEU A 21 5.53 -8.23 -7.55
C LEU A 21 6.18 -9.20 -8.56
N ASP A 22 6.31 -8.80 -9.83
CA ASP A 22 6.98 -9.61 -10.86
C ASP A 22 8.50 -9.71 -10.64
N LEU A 23 9.12 -8.72 -9.97
CA LEU A 23 10.57 -8.66 -9.75
C LEU A 23 11.01 -9.16 -8.38
N HIS A 24 10.12 -9.18 -7.39
CA HIS A 24 10.46 -9.40 -5.99
C HIS A 24 9.41 -10.26 -5.30
N ASP A 25 9.76 -11.52 -5.04
CA ASP A 25 8.86 -12.52 -4.45
C ASP A 25 8.50 -12.25 -2.98
N GLU A 26 9.26 -11.38 -2.31
CA GLU A 26 9.03 -11.01 -0.90
C GLU A 26 7.90 -9.98 -0.71
N TYR A 27 7.18 -9.61 -1.76
CA TYR A 27 6.03 -8.71 -1.66
C TYR A 27 4.72 -9.44 -1.89
N SER A 28 3.70 -9.01 -1.17
CA SER A 28 2.31 -9.44 -1.37
C SER A 28 1.39 -8.23 -1.44
N LEU A 29 0.51 -8.21 -2.42
CA LEU A 29 -0.55 -7.20 -2.48
C LEU A 29 -1.70 -7.62 -1.57
N SER A 30 -2.19 -6.71 -0.74
CA SER A 30 -3.39 -6.96 0.05
C SER A 30 -4.60 -7.08 -0.87
N ILE A 31 -5.40 -8.12 -0.62
CA ILE A 31 -6.68 -8.33 -1.31
C ILE A 31 -7.78 -7.74 -0.45
N SER A 32 -8.42 -6.68 -0.93
CA SER A 32 -9.51 -6.01 -0.22
C SER A 32 -10.81 -6.82 -0.30
N ALA A 33 -11.64 -6.73 0.73
CA ALA A 33 -13.03 -7.18 0.68
C ALA A 33 -13.92 -6.08 0.07
N THR A 34 -14.97 -6.46 -0.66
CA THR A 34 -15.93 -5.52 -1.23
C THR A 34 -17.31 -6.13 -1.33
N THR A 35 -18.36 -5.28 -1.21
CA THR A 35 -19.74 -5.65 -1.50
C THR A 35 -20.15 -5.42 -2.95
N ARG A 36 -19.24 -4.87 -3.77
CA ARG A 36 -19.42 -4.75 -5.22
C ARG A 36 -19.49 -6.14 -5.86
N LYS A 37 -20.40 -6.32 -6.78
CA LYS A 37 -20.46 -7.57 -7.58
C LYS A 37 -19.19 -7.72 -8.43
N PRO A 38 -18.69 -8.97 -8.61
CA PRO A 38 -17.59 -9.24 -9.52
C PRO A 38 -17.89 -8.73 -10.94
N ARG A 39 -16.88 -8.21 -11.61
CA ARG A 39 -16.92 -7.93 -13.05
C ARG A 39 -16.51 -9.17 -13.84
N GLU A 40 -16.76 -9.15 -15.15
CA GLU A 40 -16.27 -10.21 -16.03
C GLU A 40 -14.77 -10.40 -15.89
N GLY A 41 -14.33 -11.64 -15.66
CA GLY A 41 -12.93 -11.99 -15.47
C GLY A 41 -12.38 -11.82 -14.04
N GLU A 42 -13.12 -11.22 -13.11
CA GLU A 42 -12.71 -11.15 -11.70
C GLU A 42 -13.10 -12.42 -10.95
N ALA A 43 -12.27 -12.86 -10.02
CA ALA A 43 -12.50 -14.04 -9.17
C ALA A 43 -12.34 -13.70 -7.69
N ASP A 44 -13.14 -14.37 -6.85
CA ASP A 44 -13.05 -14.24 -5.40
C ASP A 44 -11.67 -14.71 -4.89
N GLY A 45 -11.10 -13.93 -3.98
CA GLY A 45 -9.76 -14.19 -3.42
C GLY A 45 -8.60 -13.86 -4.37
N ARG A 46 -8.84 -13.29 -5.55
CA ARG A 46 -7.80 -12.84 -6.49
C ARG A 46 -7.79 -11.32 -6.65
N GLU A 47 -8.88 -10.72 -7.16
CA GLU A 47 -9.00 -9.26 -7.25
C GLU A 47 -9.57 -8.66 -5.97
N TYR A 48 -10.59 -9.31 -5.43
CA TYR A 48 -11.27 -8.95 -4.19
C TYR A 48 -11.77 -10.19 -3.47
N PHE A 49 -12.01 -10.08 -2.16
CA PHE A 49 -12.93 -10.96 -1.44
C PHE A 49 -14.35 -10.38 -1.61
N PHE A 50 -15.16 -10.98 -2.46
CA PHE A 50 -16.51 -10.51 -2.70
C PHE A 50 -17.43 -10.97 -1.58
N LYS A 51 -18.07 -10.02 -0.90
CA LYS A 51 -18.93 -10.24 0.27
C LYS A 51 -20.34 -9.69 0.03
N THR A 52 -21.31 -10.24 0.74
CA THR A 52 -22.62 -9.57 0.86
C THR A 52 -22.49 -8.38 1.79
N VAL A 53 -23.51 -7.50 1.80
CA VAL A 53 -23.55 -6.37 2.74
C VAL A 53 -23.56 -6.87 4.18
N GLU A 54 -24.36 -7.88 4.47
CA GLU A 54 -24.48 -8.49 5.80
C GLU A 54 -23.16 -9.10 6.29
N GLU A 55 -22.45 -9.81 5.40
CA GLU A 55 -21.12 -10.36 5.70
C GLU A 55 -20.11 -9.25 5.99
N PHE A 56 -20.13 -8.17 5.20
CA PHE A 56 -19.22 -7.05 5.38
C PHE A 56 -19.50 -6.29 6.68
N GLU A 57 -20.77 -6.02 6.98
CA GLU A 57 -21.19 -5.39 8.24
C GLU A 57 -20.82 -6.25 9.46
N LYS A 58 -20.91 -7.58 9.34
CA LYS A 58 -20.40 -8.49 10.35
C LYS A 58 -18.89 -8.34 10.53
N MET A 59 -18.10 -8.25 9.44
CA MET A 59 -16.64 -8.00 9.52
C MET A 59 -16.31 -6.69 10.25
N ILE A 60 -17.14 -5.64 10.04
CA ILE A 60 -17.00 -4.38 10.77
C ILE A 60 -17.28 -4.60 12.26
N ALA A 61 -18.40 -5.25 12.60
CA ALA A 61 -18.79 -5.48 13.99
C ALA A 61 -17.80 -6.35 14.77
N GLU A 62 -17.13 -7.28 14.10
CA GLU A 62 -16.10 -8.16 14.67
C GLU A 62 -14.68 -7.53 14.65
N ASP A 63 -14.55 -6.27 14.24
CA ASP A 63 -13.24 -5.58 14.07
C ASP A 63 -12.26 -6.37 13.19
N ALA A 64 -12.78 -7.09 12.19
CA ALA A 64 -12.00 -7.95 11.29
C ALA A 64 -11.33 -7.22 10.13
N LEU A 65 -11.54 -5.90 10.03
CA LEU A 65 -10.95 -5.04 8.99
C LEU A 65 -9.91 -4.08 9.59
N ILE A 66 -8.81 -3.88 8.88
CA ILE A 66 -7.81 -2.88 9.24
C ILE A 66 -8.36 -1.47 8.98
N GLU A 67 -9.02 -1.31 7.85
CA GLU A 67 -9.71 -0.08 7.44
C GLU A 67 -10.92 -0.46 6.59
N HIS A 68 -11.89 0.40 6.52
CA HIS A 68 -13.00 0.27 5.59
C HIS A 68 -13.57 1.64 5.21
N ALA A 69 -14.15 1.72 4.02
CA ALA A 69 -14.83 2.88 3.50
C ALA A 69 -16.01 2.48 2.63
N GLN A 70 -16.94 3.41 2.43
CA GLN A 70 -18.03 3.25 1.46
C GLN A 70 -17.75 4.14 0.25
N TYR A 71 -17.80 3.55 -0.94
CA TYR A 71 -17.61 4.24 -2.20
C TYR A 71 -18.63 3.80 -3.23
N VAL A 72 -19.34 4.77 -3.84
CA VAL A 72 -20.39 4.53 -4.86
C VAL A 72 -21.38 3.41 -4.43
N GLY A 73 -21.85 3.48 -3.18
CA GLY A 73 -22.84 2.55 -2.65
C GLY A 73 -22.32 1.16 -2.28
N ASN A 74 -21.03 0.90 -2.38
CA ASN A 74 -20.40 -0.36 -1.99
C ASN A 74 -19.40 -0.14 -0.86
N TYR A 75 -19.25 -1.14 0.00
CA TYR A 75 -18.19 -1.20 0.98
C TYR A 75 -16.90 -1.72 0.36
N TYR A 76 -15.78 -1.21 0.87
CA TYR A 76 -14.42 -1.69 0.59
C TYR A 76 -13.66 -1.69 1.91
N GLY A 77 -12.80 -2.67 2.12
CA GLY A 77 -12.00 -2.73 3.34
C GLY A 77 -10.93 -3.81 3.27
N THR A 78 -9.93 -3.70 4.13
CA THR A 78 -8.77 -4.58 4.17
C THR A 78 -8.89 -5.60 5.29
N PRO A 79 -9.05 -6.91 4.98
CA PRO A 79 -9.16 -7.96 6.00
C PRO A 79 -7.86 -8.10 6.81
N LYS A 80 -7.96 -7.99 8.16
CA LYS A 80 -6.81 -8.15 9.08
C LYS A 80 -6.15 -9.50 8.92
N ALA A 81 -6.92 -10.57 8.93
CA ALA A 81 -6.39 -11.95 8.89
C ALA A 81 -5.52 -12.21 7.66
N TYR A 82 -5.89 -11.67 6.49
CA TYR A 82 -5.08 -11.82 5.29
C TYR A 82 -3.74 -11.09 5.39
N VAL A 83 -3.74 -9.86 5.92
CA VAL A 83 -2.51 -9.07 6.09
C VAL A 83 -1.60 -9.73 7.11
N GLU A 84 -2.13 -10.17 8.25
CA GLU A 84 -1.39 -10.87 9.29
C GLU A 84 -0.77 -12.17 8.76
N GLU A 85 -1.53 -12.98 8.02
CA GLU A 85 -1.02 -14.20 7.40
C GLU A 85 0.17 -13.94 6.46
N GLN A 86 0.10 -12.87 5.65
CA GLN A 86 1.20 -12.53 4.76
C GLN A 86 2.42 -11.99 5.51
N LEU A 87 2.21 -11.21 6.57
CA LEU A 87 3.29 -10.74 7.45
C LEU A 87 3.97 -11.90 8.18
N ASP A 88 3.21 -12.87 8.66
CA ASP A 88 3.74 -14.08 9.34
C ASP A 88 4.59 -14.94 8.40
N LYS A 89 4.27 -14.94 7.09
CA LYS A 89 5.11 -15.55 6.05
C LYS A 89 6.40 -14.79 5.77
N GLY A 90 6.59 -13.60 6.39
CA GLY A 90 7.75 -12.73 6.18
C GLY A 90 7.62 -11.79 4.99
N ASN A 91 6.46 -11.72 4.35
CA ASN A 91 6.22 -10.86 3.20
C ASN A 91 6.13 -9.38 3.59
N ASN A 92 6.52 -8.51 2.65
CA ASN A 92 6.19 -7.09 2.69
C ASN A 92 4.79 -6.93 2.10
N VAL A 93 3.83 -6.54 2.92
CA VAL A 93 2.43 -6.42 2.47
C VAL A 93 2.16 -5.01 1.97
N ILE A 94 1.69 -4.90 0.74
CA ILE A 94 1.33 -3.63 0.11
C ILE A 94 -0.19 -3.44 0.23
N LEU A 95 -0.61 -2.29 0.73
CA LEU A 95 -2.00 -1.87 0.74
C LEU A 95 -2.18 -0.68 -0.21
N GLU A 96 -3.11 -0.81 -1.14
CA GLU A 96 -3.54 0.28 -2.01
C GLU A 96 -4.80 0.92 -1.42
N ILE A 97 -4.63 1.97 -0.64
CA ILE A 97 -5.69 2.65 0.09
C ILE A 97 -5.65 4.16 -0.12
N GLU A 98 -6.77 4.81 0.17
CA GLU A 98 -6.89 6.25 0.15
C GLU A 98 -6.26 6.89 1.39
N ILE A 99 -6.02 8.20 1.35
CA ILE A 99 -5.31 8.96 2.39
C ILE A 99 -5.93 8.77 3.78
N GLN A 100 -7.27 8.78 3.90
CA GLN A 100 -7.94 8.57 5.20
C GLN A 100 -7.67 7.18 5.77
N GLY A 101 -7.66 6.17 4.91
CA GLY A 101 -7.28 4.81 5.28
C GLY A 101 -5.82 4.73 5.71
N ALA A 102 -4.91 5.40 4.98
CA ALA A 102 -3.49 5.46 5.31
C ALA A 102 -3.23 6.06 6.69
N MET A 103 -3.92 7.16 7.04
CA MET A 103 -3.81 7.78 8.36
C MET A 103 -4.35 6.89 9.47
N ASN A 104 -5.44 6.17 9.24
CA ASN A 104 -5.97 5.20 10.20
C ASN A 104 -4.96 4.09 10.47
N ILE A 105 -4.34 3.57 9.42
CA ILE A 105 -3.31 2.54 9.51
C ILE A 105 -2.08 3.04 10.26
N LYS A 106 -1.58 4.23 9.97
CA LYS A 106 -0.42 4.80 10.69
C LYS A 106 -0.68 4.91 12.20
N ARG A 107 -1.93 5.19 12.60
CA ARG A 107 -2.33 5.21 14.01
C ARG A 107 -2.35 3.81 14.65
N MET A 108 -2.83 2.80 13.93
CA MET A 108 -2.90 1.41 14.43
C MET A 108 -1.54 0.70 14.35
N PHE A 109 -0.78 0.99 13.30
CA PHE A 109 0.53 0.40 13.02
C PHE A 109 1.56 1.52 12.82
N PRO A 110 2.11 2.10 13.90
CA PRO A 110 3.06 3.22 13.82
C PRO A 110 4.30 2.91 12.96
N ASP A 111 4.64 1.63 12.85
CA ASP A 111 5.77 1.14 12.04
C ASP A 111 5.42 0.91 10.57
N ALA A 112 4.18 1.16 10.18
CA ALA A 112 3.79 1.14 8.78
C ALA A 112 4.46 2.27 8.00
N VAL A 113 4.90 1.97 6.78
CA VAL A 113 5.57 2.94 5.90
C VAL A 113 4.58 3.48 4.89
N LEU A 114 4.30 4.76 4.95
CA LEU A 114 3.42 5.44 4.03
C LEU A 114 4.20 6.03 2.86
N MET A 115 3.88 5.59 1.64
CA MET A 115 4.49 6.09 0.41
C MET A 115 3.44 6.74 -0.48
N PHE A 116 3.62 8.00 -0.81
CA PHE A 116 2.79 8.70 -1.80
C PHE A 116 3.44 8.57 -3.18
N ILE A 117 2.80 7.81 -4.07
CA ILE A 117 3.30 7.63 -5.44
C ILE A 117 2.60 8.64 -6.35
N THR A 118 3.38 9.51 -7.00
CA THR A 118 2.87 10.60 -7.81
C THR A 118 3.57 10.67 -9.17
N PRO A 119 2.90 11.11 -10.25
CA PRO A 119 3.59 11.46 -11.49
C PRO A 119 4.52 12.67 -11.26
N PRO A 120 5.49 12.92 -12.16
CA PRO A 120 6.46 14.00 -11.99
C PRO A 120 5.86 15.42 -12.09
N SER A 121 4.64 15.56 -12.63
CA SER A 121 3.93 16.83 -12.71
C SER A 121 2.43 16.64 -12.95
N ALA A 122 1.64 17.67 -12.65
CA ALA A 122 0.21 17.70 -12.98
C ALA A 122 -0.05 17.57 -14.50
N ALA A 123 0.80 18.16 -15.33
CA ALA A 123 0.70 18.04 -16.79
C ALA A 123 0.92 16.58 -17.26
N GLU A 124 1.85 15.87 -16.64
CA GLU A 124 2.06 14.45 -16.94
C GLU A 124 0.87 13.60 -16.45
N LEU A 125 0.29 13.90 -15.28
CA LEU A 125 -0.94 13.26 -14.82
C LEU A 125 -2.08 13.44 -15.81
N GLU A 126 -2.35 14.67 -16.23
CA GLU A 126 -3.40 14.98 -17.21
C GLU A 126 -3.16 14.28 -18.55
N LYS A 127 -1.93 14.33 -19.08
CA LYS A 127 -1.54 13.62 -20.29
C LYS A 127 -1.81 12.12 -20.19
N ARG A 128 -1.47 11.50 -19.05
CA ARG A 128 -1.71 10.08 -18.81
C ARG A 128 -3.19 9.74 -18.75
N LEU A 129 -4.01 10.57 -18.09
CA LEU A 129 -5.47 10.39 -18.05
C LEU A 129 -6.09 10.50 -19.45
N ARG A 130 -5.71 11.50 -20.24
CA ARG A 130 -6.19 11.70 -21.60
C ARG A 130 -5.73 10.61 -22.57
N GLY A 131 -4.50 10.14 -22.42
CA GLY A 131 -3.90 9.11 -23.27
C GLY A 131 -4.58 7.74 -23.20
N ARG A 132 -5.44 7.50 -22.21
CA ARG A 132 -6.25 6.27 -22.11
C ARG A 132 -7.40 6.22 -23.13
N GLY A 133 -7.91 7.37 -23.57
CA GLY A 133 -9.00 7.43 -24.54
C GLY A 133 -10.34 6.84 -24.10
N THR A 134 -10.46 6.44 -22.83
CA THR A 134 -11.64 5.74 -22.29
C THR A 134 -12.49 6.62 -21.38
N GLU A 135 -12.03 7.80 -21.03
CA GLU A 135 -12.69 8.70 -20.07
C GLU A 135 -13.10 10.01 -20.74
N ASP A 136 -14.26 10.52 -20.36
CA ASP A 136 -14.74 11.82 -20.80
C ASP A 136 -14.08 12.98 -20.01
N GLU A 137 -14.24 14.20 -20.51
CA GLU A 137 -13.66 15.42 -19.90
C GLU A 137 -14.12 15.63 -18.44
N ALA A 138 -15.36 15.28 -18.12
CA ALA A 138 -15.91 15.43 -16.77
C ALA A 138 -15.20 14.48 -15.81
N THR A 139 -14.97 13.23 -16.22
CA THR A 139 -14.23 12.22 -15.46
C THR A 139 -12.79 12.62 -15.27
N ILE A 140 -12.11 13.10 -16.32
CA ILE A 140 -10.71 13.59 -16.23
C ILE A 140 -10.61 14.73 -15.23
N LYS A 141 -11.51 15.72 -15.31
CA LYS A 141 -11.54 16.85 -14.37
C LYS A 141 -11.77 16.40 -12.93
N ALA A 142 -12.70 15.47 -12.70
CA ALA A 142 -12.95 14.93 -11.38
C ALA A 142 -11.72 14.21 -10.80
N ARG A 143 -10.98 13.46 -11.63
CA ARG A 143 -9.73 12.79 -11.22
C ARG A 143 -8.61 13.77 -10.90
N LEU A 144 -8.47 14.85 -11.67
CA LEU A 144 -7.48 15.90 -11.39
C LEU A 144 -7.82 16.65 -10.10
N SER A 145 -9.11 16.95 -9.85
CA SER A 145 -9.55 17.54 -8.59
C SER A 145 -9.21 16.64 -7.40
N ARG A 146 -9.51 15.36 -7.52
CA ARG A 146 -9.20 14.39 -6.47
C ARG A 146 -7.68 14.28 -6.23
N ALA A 147 -6.86 14.32 -7.28
CA ALA A 147 -5.41 14.33 -7.13
C ALA A 147 -4.91 15.54 -6.35
N ALA A 148 -5.53 16.72 -6.58
CA ALA A 148 -5.20 17.92 -5.82
C ALA A 148 -5.60 17.77 -4.33
N GLU A 149 -6.78 17.22 -4.04
CA GLU A 149 -7.24 16.95 -2.66
C GLU A 149 -6.32 15.94 -1.95
N GLU A 150 -5.91 14.88 -2.64
CA GLU A 150 -4.97 13.89 -2.10
C GLU A 150 -3.57 14.48 -1.86
N ALA A 151 -3.14 15.45 -2.66
CA ALA A 151 -1.87 16.12 -2.47
C ALA A 151 -1.82 17.04 -1.24
N GLU A 152 -2.98 17.54 -0.75
CA GLU A 152 -3.04 18.37 0.45
C GLU A 152 -2.66 17.62 1.73
N GLY A 153 -2.82 16.31 1.76
CA GLY A 153 -2.49 15.47 2.92
C GLY A 153 -1.15 14.73 2.82
N VAL A 154 -0.33 15.04 1.82
CA VAL A 154 0.94 14.33 1.57
C VAL A 154 1.99 14.54 2.66
N GLU A 155 1.87 15.58 3.45
CA GLU A 155 2.78 15.92 4.56
C GLU A 155 2.81 14.84 5.66
N ASP A 156 1.75 14.05 5.75
CA ASP A 156 1.63 12.95 6.71
C ASP A 156 2.25 11.63 6.22
N TYR A 157 2.77 11.60 4.98
CA TYR A 157 3.44 10.42 4.42
C TYR A 157 4.92 10.39 4.79
N ASP A 158 5.47 9.18 4.91
CA ASP A 158 6.89 9.01 5.20
C ASP A 158 7.77 9.27 3.96
N TYR A 159 7.24 8.99 2.74
CA TYR A 159 7.99 9.12 1.48
C TYR A 159 7.10 9.59 0.33
N ILE A 160 7.68 10.40 -0.56
CA ILE A 160 7.10 10.74 -1.86
C ILE A 160 7.94 10.04 -2.93
N VAL A 161 7.28 9.20 -3.74
CA VAL A 161 7.92 8.42 -4.80
C VAL A 161 7.43 8.91 -6.17
N ILE A 162 8.35 9.38 -6.99
CA ILE A 162 8.03 9.85 -8.34
C ILE A 162 7.93 8.66 -9.29
N ASN A 163 6.77 8.53 -9.93
CA ASN A 163 6.49 7.56 -10.98
C ASN A 163 6.73 8.23 -12.35
N ASP A 164 7.99 8.42 -12.70
CA ASP A 164 8.45 8.86 -14.03
C ASP A 164 8.54 7.68 -15.00
N GLU A 165 9.35 6.68 -14.66
CA GLU A 165 9.50 5.39 -15.34
C GLU A 165 9.18 4.26 -14.37
N VAL A 166 8.49 3.21 -14.86
CA VAL A 166 7.99 2.13 -14.00
C VAL A 166 9.14 1.42 -13.26
N ASP A 167 10.19 1.01 -13.96
CA ASP A 167 11.30 0.27 -13.35
C ASP A 167 12.09 1.12 -12.36
N LEU A 168 12.27 2.42 -12.63
CA LEU A 168 12.91 3.34 -11.68
C LEU A 168 12.02 3.57 -10.44
N CYS A 169 10.71 3.70 -10.62
CA CYS A 169 9.77 3.83 -9.52
C CYS A 169 9.78 2.58 -8.62
N VAL A 170 9.79 1.39 -9.22
CA VAL A 170 9.90 0.11 -8.50
C VAL A 170 11.22 0.03 -7.72
N GLY A 171 12.34 0.40 -8.33
CA GLY A 171 13.64 0.44 -7.66
C GLY A 171 13.62 1.35 -6.42
N ARG A 172 13.07 2.57 -6.54
CA ARG A 172 12.93 3.50 -5.40
C ARG A 172 12.09 2.92 -4.27
N ILE A 173 10.95 2.29 -4.59
CA ILE A 173 10.09 1.64 -3.60
C ILE A 173 10.87 0.53 -2.88
N HIS A 174 11.56 -0.32 -3.63
CA HIS A 174 12.34 -1.42 -3.06
C HIS A 174 13.47 -0.92 -2.17
N ASP A 175 14.23 0.09 -2.60
CA ASP A 175 15.30 0.71 -1.81
C ASP A 175 14.80 1.32 -0.50
N ILE A 176 13.62 1.97 -0.51
CA ILE A 176 12.97 2.47 0.70
C ILE A 176 12.68 1.31 1.66
N VAL A 177 12.07 0.23 1.17
CA VAL A 177 11.74 -0.94 2.00
C VAL A 177 12.99 -1.57 2.61
N LEU A 178 14.05 -1.72 1.84
CA LEU A 178 15.33 -2.22 2.34
C LEU A 178 15.90 -1.29 3.42
N SER A 179 15.86 0.02 3.19
CA SER A 179 16.34 1.02 4.15
C SER A 179 15.52 0.99 5.45
N GLU A 180 14.21 0.85 5.35
CA GLU A 180 13.33 0.71 6.52
C GLU A 180 13.69 -0.52 7.38
N LYS A 181 13.98 -1.66 6.74
CA LYS A 181 14.41 -2.88 7.43
C LYS A 181 15.77 -2.75 8.13
N MET A 182 16.64 -1.86 7.66
CA MET A 182 17.95 -1.60 8.26
C MET A 182 17.89 -0.67 9.47
N LYS A 183 16.76 -0.09 9.81
CA LYS A 183 16.62 0.75 11.02
C LYS A 183 17.06 0.00 12.27
N ALA A 184 17.83 0.67 13.13
CA ALA A 184 18.41 0.08 14.34
C ALA A 184 17.37 -0.64 15.22
N LYS A 185 16.15 -0.08 15.33
CA LYS A 185 15.08 -0.67 16.14
C LYS A 185 14.70 -2.10 15.74
N TYR A 186 14.87 -2.48 14.46
CA TYR A 186 14.58 -3.83 13.98
C TYR A 186 15.80 -4.78 14.06
N ASN A 187 16.99 -4.24 14.34
CA ASN A 187 18.25 -4.99 14.33
C ASN A 187 18.91 -5.05 15.72
N LEU A 188 18.18 -4.69 16.78
CA LEU A 188 18.70 -4.70 18.16
C LEU A 188 19.13 -6.09 18.61
N GLY A 189 18.46 -7.16 18.15
CA GLY A 189 18.84 -8.54 18.46
C GLY A 189 20.26 -8.87 18.02
N LEU A 190 20.64 -8.50 16.79
CA LEU A 190 21.99 -8.68 16.26
C LEU A 190 23.02 -7.96 17.13
N ILE A 191 22.77 -6.70 17.46
CA ILE A 191 23.69 -5.90 18.29
C ILE A 191 23.81 -6.46 19.69
N ASN A 192 22.74 -6.97 20.28
CA ASN A 192 22.78 -7.59 21.60
C ASN A 192 23.61 -8.89 21.59
N ASN A 193 23.50 -9.72 20.57
CA ASN A 193 24.34 -10.90 20.40
C ASN A 193 25.83 -10.54 20.32
N ILE A 194 26.17 -9.54 19.47
CA ILE A 194 27.54 -9.04 19.36
C ILE A 194 28.07 -8.54 20.71
N LYS A 195 27.24 -7.81 21.48
CA LYS A 195 27.66 -7.34 22.81
C LYS A 195 27.97 -8.49 23.76
N GLU A 196 27.16 -9.56 23.75
CA GLU A 196 27.42 -10.73 24.61
C GLU A 196 28.69 -11.47 24.17
N GLU A 197 28.93 -11.66 22.88
CA GLU A 197 30.16 -12.27 22.36
C GLU A 197 31.40 -11.45 22.75
N LEU A 198 31.32 -10.12 22.65
CA LEU A 198 32.43 -9.24 23.08
C LEU A 198 32.72 -9.32 24.59
N LYS A 199 31.68 -9.42 25.44
CA LYS A 199 31.89 -9.63 26.88
C LYS A 199 32.63 -10.95 27.17
N LEU A 200 32.21 -12.04 26.51
CA LEU A 200 32.88 -13.34 26.66
C LEU A 200 34.34 -13.28 26.21
N SER A 201 34.62 -12.60 25.08
CA SER A 201 35.98 -12.45 24.58
C SER A 201 36.88 -11.65 25.54
N LEU A 202 36.32 -10.65 26.23
CA LEU A 202 37.07 -9.85 27.21
C LEU A 202 37.39 -10.60 28.52
N ILE A 203 36.61 -11.63 28.88
CA ILE A 203 36.83 -12.46 30.06
C ILE A 203 37.98 -13.48 29.83
N HIS A 204 38.29 -13.79 28.56
CA HIS A 204 39.35 -14.73 28.18
C HIS A 204 40.66 -14.09 27.82
N ILE A 205 40.81 -12.77 27.96
CA ILE A 205 42.05 -12.00 27.84
C ILE A 205 42.59 -11.67 29.24
#